data_9b87ceb7d815091dab1115450d8ed1a8
#
_entry.id   9b87ceb7d815091dab1115450d8ed1a8
#
_cell.length_a   1.000
_cell.length_b   1.000
_cell.length_c   1.000
_cell.angle_alpha   90.00
_cell.angle_beta   90.00
_cell.angle_gamma   90.00
#
_symmetry.space_group_name_H-M   'P 1'
#
loop_
_entity.id
_entity.type
_entity.pdbx_description
1 polymer ?
#
loop_
_entity_poly.entity_id
_entity_poly.type
_entity_poly.pdbx_seq_one_letter_code
_entity_poly.pdbx_strand_id
1 'polypeptide(L)'
;MITATPFRMTPDVIRKEVTKGIPGVYVLGDIEDGRFKYKYVGRSDTCLQTRLLTHDYLYEYPYFVFAYVDDAKKAFELESKWWHDCHNNGITLRNQIHPDSPSNQLLYCPYCQFSYSLKQSISNFIAS
;
A
#
# COMPACT_ATOMS: atom_id res chain seq x y z
N MET A 1 0.05 10.12 -8.24
CA MET A 1 0.11 8.85 -7.51
C MET A 1 1.53 8.27 -7.60
N ILE A 2 1.72 7.01 -7.84
CA ILE A 2 3.06 6.41 -7.92
C ILE A 2 3.69 6.80 -9.25
N THR A 3 4.65 7.69 -9.21
CA THR A 3 5.31 8.19 -10.43
C THR A 3 6.80 7.88 -10.43
N ALA A 4 7.30 7.32 -9.34
CA ALA A 4 8.71 7.05 -9.20
C ALA A 4 9.18 5.97 -10.17
N THR A 5 10.41 6.08 -10.64
CA THR A 5 11.07 5.01 -11.37
C THR A 5 11.21 3.81 -10.43
N PRO A 6 10.84 2.59 -10.88
CA PRO A 6 10.99 1.41 -10.04
C PRO A 6 12.45 1.11 -9.72
N PHE A 7 12.69 0.70 -8.47
CA PHE A 7 13.99 0.24 -8.01
C PHE A 7 14.02 -1.29 -7.96
N ARG A 8 15.19 -1.86 -8.10
CA ARG A 8 15.36 -3.30 -7.94
C ARG A 8 15.11 -3.71 -6.48
N MET A 9 14.32 -4.75 -6.29
CA MET A 9 13.99 -5.28 -4.96
C MET A 9 15.12 -6.18 -4.45
N THR A 10 16.26 -5.57 -4.12
CA THR A 10 17.43 -6.23 -3.55
C THR A 10 17.84 -5.53 -2.25
N PRO A 11 18.45 -6.25 -1.30
CA PRO A 11 18.88 -5.63 -0.04
C PRO A 11 19.80 -4.42 -0.24
N ASP A 12 20.74 -4.48 -1.17
CA ASP A 12 21.67 -3.38 -1.41
C ASP A 12 20.96 -2.12 -1.89
N VAL A 13 20.05 -2.26 -2.84
CA VAL A 13 19.28 -1.14 -3.38
C VAL A 13 18.33 -0.57 -2.31
N ILE A 14 17.67 -1.44 -1.55
CA ILE A 14 16.78 -1.00 -0.48
C ILE A 14 17.55 -0.17 0.55
N ARG A 15 18.71 -0.63 0.99
CA ARG A 15 19.54 0.13 1.96
C ARG A 15 20.03 1.45 1.40
N LYS A 16 20.33 1.50 0.12
CA LYS A 16 20.82 2.71 -0.55
C LYS A 16 19.72 3.73 -0.77
N GLU A 17 18.55 3.30 -1.26
CA GLU A 17 17.50 4.19 -1.73
C GLU A 17 16.44 4.52 -0.68
N VAL A 18 16.24 3.65 0.31
CA VAL A 18 15.20 3.82 1.33
C VAL A 18 15.83 4.20 2.66
N THR A 19 15.55 5.39 3.13
CA THR A 19 16.07 5.90 4.41
C THR A 19 15.48 5.15 5.58
N LYS A 20 16.34 4.72 6.52
CA LYS A 20 15.93 3.98 7.71
C LYS A 20 15.13 4.87 8.67
N GLY A 21 14.13 4.28 9.32
CA GLY A 21 13.39 4.93 10.40
C GLY A 21 12.22 5.81 9.95
N ILE A 22 11.82 5.74 8.68
CA ILE A 22 10.71 6.55 8.15
C ILE A 22 9.59 5.61 7.71
N PRO A 23 8.33 5.84 8.15
CA PRO A 23 7.20 5.07 7.66
C PRO A 23 6.91 5.37 6.19
N GLY A 24 6.26 4.43 5.51
CA GLY A 24 5.96 4.61 4.11
C GLY A 24 5.07 3.51 3.55
N VAL A 25 4.75 3.69 2.28
CA VAL A 25 3.91 2.79 1.50
C VAL A 25 4.70 2.35 0.27
N TYR A 26 4.52 1.11 -0.14
CA TYR A 26 5.27 0.55 -1.26
C TYR A 26 4.38 -0.32 -2.14
N VAL A 27 4.82 -0.49 -3.37
CA VAL A 27 4.23 -1.46 -4.29
C VAL A 27 5.35 -2.33 -4.83
N LEU A 28 5.16 -3.65 -4.71
CA LEU A 28 6.05 -4.64 -5.33
C LEU A 28 5.49 -5.02 -6.69
N GLY A 29 6.34 -5.28 -7.63
CA GLY A 29 5.89 -5.65 -8.95
C GLY A 29 6.98 -6.08 -9.90
N ASP A 30 6.60 -6.12 -11.17
CA ASP A 30 7.46 -6.53 -12.26
C ASP A 30 7.42 -5.47 -13.36
N ILE A 31 8.34 -5.56 -14.30
CA ILE A 31 8.32 -4.73 -15.50
C ILE A 31 8.03 -5.65 -16.68
N GLU A 32 6.90 -5.41 -17.34
CA GLU A 32 6.45 -6.13 -18.52
C GLU A 32 6.17 -5.14 -19.64
N ASP A 33 6.73 -5.36 -20.81
CA ASP A 33 6.57 -4.47 -21.99
C ASP A 33 6.92 -3.01 -21.67
N GLY A 34 7.98 -2.80 -20.88
CA GLY A 34 8.43 -1.47 -20.47
C GLY A 34 7.57 -0.78 -19.44
N ARG A 35 6.58 -1.47 -18.87
CA ARG A 35 5.66 -0.89 -17.88
C ARG A 35 5.76 -1.63 -16.55
N PHE A 36 5.69 -0.86 -15.45
CA PHE A 36 5.65 -1.42 -14.11
C PHE A 36 4.26 -2.02 -13.86
N LYS A 37 4.24 -3.31 -13.50
CA LYS A 37 3.01 -4.05 -13.19
C LYS A 37 2.88 -4.20 -11.69
N TYR A 38 1.81 -3.65 -11.12
CA TYR A 38 1.54 -3.67 -9.68
C TYR A 38 1.09 -5.07 -9.27
N LYS A 39 1.79 -5.65 -8.27
CA LYS A 39 1.51 -7.01 -7.80
C LYS A 39 1.16 -7.07 -6.31
N TYR A 40 1.69 -6.17 -5.49
CA TYR A 40 1.46 -6.17 -4.05
C TYR A 40 1.59 -4.75 -3.53
N VAL A 41 0.60 -4.29 -2.76
CA VAL A 41 0.61 -2.98 -2.10
C VAL A 41 0.76 -3.21 -0.60
N GLY A 42 1.69 -2.52 0.04
CA GLY A 42 1.92 -2.66 1.46
C GLY A 42 2.40 -1.39 2.11
N ARG A 43 2.58 -1.45 3.43
CA ARG A 43 3.06 -0.31 4.21
C ARG A 43 3.93 -0.74 5.36
N SER A 44 4.67 0.24 5.90
CA SER A 44 5.25 0.15 7.24
C SER A 44 4.83 1.37 8.04
N ASP A 45 4.34 1.13 9.23
CA ASP A 45 3.91 2.20 10.13
C ASP A 45 5.08 2.86 10.86
N THR A 46 6.27 2.28 10.78
CA THR A 46 7.45 2.74 11.52
C THR A 46 8.71 2.90 10.67
N CYS A 47 9.09 1.87 9.91
CA CYS A 47 10.33 1.88 9.14
C CYS A 47 10.15 1.10 7.83
N LEU A 48 10.00 1.82 6.75
CA LEU A 48 9.80 1.24 5.42
C LEU A 48 11.01 0.38 5.02
N GLN A 49 12.23 0.84 5.29
CA GLN A 49 13.43 0.09 4.95
C GLN A 49 13.44 -1.31 5.57
N THR A 50 13.17 -1.40 6.88
CA THR A 50 13.13 -2.69 7.59
C THR A 50 12.04 -3.58 7.03
N ARG A 51 10.87 -3.04 6.75
CA ARG A 51 9.75 -3.81 6.19
C ARG A 51 10.14 -4.43 4.85
N LEU A 52 10.77 -3.67 3.96
CA LEU A 52 11.20 -4.17 2.67
C LEU A 52 12.30 -5.21 2.78
N LEU A 53 13.29 -4.99 3.67
CA LEU A 53 14.39 -5.93 3.88
C LEU A 53 13.95 -7.27 4.46
N THR A 54 12.86 -7.29 5.24
CA THR A 54 12.32 -8.50 5.87
C THR A 54 11.08 -9.03 5.18
N HIS A 55 10.74 -8.51 4.01
CA HIS A 55 9.53 -8.88 3.31
C HIS A 55 9.58 -10.34 2.83
N ASP A 56 8.47 -11.07 3.01
CA ASP A 56 8.37 -12.46 2.57
C ASP A 56 8.55 -12.62 1.07
N TYR A 57 8.23 -11.57 0.29
CA TYR A 57 8.32 -11.58 -1.15
C TYR A 57 9.55 -10.85 -1.70
N LEU A 58 10.57 -10.67 -0.87
CA LEU A 58 11.79 -9.95 -1.24
C LEU A 58 12.43 -10.47 -2.54
N TYR A 59 12.45 -11.78 -2.70
CA TYR A 59 13.04 -12.42 -3.89
C TYR A 59 12.00 -12.90 -4.91
N GLU A 60 10.71 -12.61 -4.68
CA GLU A 60 9.65 -13.02 -5.58
C GLU A 60 9.32 -11.95 -6.61
N TYR A 61 9.31 -10.68 -6.20
CA TYR A 61 9.05 -9.55 -7.09
C TYR A 61 10.34 -8.74 -7.31
N PRO A 62 10.73 -8.52 -8.57
CA PRO A 62 12.05 -7.93 -8.86
C PRO A 62 12.13 -6.43 -8.69
N TYR A 63 11.00 -5.72 -8.56
CA TYR A 63 11.00 -4.26 -8.50
C TYR A 63 10.03 -3.72 -7.44
N PHE A 64 10.30 -2.50 -6.97
CA PHE A 64 9.40 -1.80 -6.06
C PHE A 64 9.39 -0.30 -6.34
N VAL A 65 8.28 0.33 -5.99
CA VAL A 65 8.16 1.78 -5.87
C VAL A 65 7.65 2.10 -4.47
N PHE A 66 7.91 3.31 -3.99
CA PHE A 66 7.54 3.66 -2.62
C PHE A 66 7.33 5.16 -2.45
N ALA A 67 6.70 5.51 -1.33
CA ALA A 67 6.58 6.88 -0.88
C ALA A 67 6.67 6.92 0.64
N TYR A 68 7.35 7.94 1.18
CA TYR A 68 7.37 8.18 2.62
C TYR A 68 6.08 8.87 3.07
N VAL A 69 5.74 8.65 4.32
CA VAL A 69 4.63 9.35 5.00
C VAL A 69 5.08 9.79 6.38
N ASP A 70 4.29 10.65 7.03
CA ASP A 70 4.67 11.24 8.31
C ASP A 70 4.41 10.31 9.50
N ASP A 71 3.37 9.47 9.41
CA ASP A 71 2.94 8.64 10.53
C ASP A 71 2.13 7.42 10.06
N ALA A 72 1.74 6.57 11.02
CA ALA A 72 0.99 5.35 10.75
C ALA A 72 -0.40 5.62 10.15
N LYS A 73 -1.05 6.71 10.55
CA LYS A 73 -2.35 7.07 10.00
C LYS A 73 -2.23 7.39 8.50
N LYS A 74 -1.24 8.19 8.13
CA LYS A 74 -1.00 8.53 6.72
C LYS A 74 -0.52 7.32 5.92
N ALA A 75 0.23 6.43 6.54
CA ALA A 75 0.63 5.17 5.90
C ALA A 75 -0.60 4.33 5.56
N PHE A 76 -1.53 4.17 6.50
CA PHE A 76 -2.77 3.44 6.26
C PHE A 76 -3.61 4.11 5.16
N GLU A 77 -3.77 5.43 5.22
CA GLU A 77 -4.57 6.16 4.23
C GLU A 77 -3.97 6.03 2.82
N LEU A 78 -2.67 6.17 2.68
CA LEU A 78 -2.01 6.08 1.37
C LEU A 78 -2.01 4.65 0.83
N GLU A 79 -1.74 3.66 1.68
CA GLU A 79 -1.84 2.26 1.28
C GLU A 79 -3.25 1.94 0.79
N SER A 80 -4.26 2.39 1.54
CA SER A 80 -5.66 2.19 1.16
C SER A 80 -5.99 2.86 -0.17
N LYS A 81 -5.48 4.06 -0.40
CA LYS A 81 -5.65 4.76 -1.67
C LYS A 81 -5.05 3.97 -2.83
N TRP A 82 -3.81 3.52 -2.70
CA TRP A 82 -3.13 2.78 -3.76
C TRP A 82 -3.80 1.42 -4.00
N TRP A 83 -4.23 0.76 -2.92
CA TRP A 83 -4.95 -0.50 -3.03
C TRP A 83 -6.27 -0.32 -3.80
N HIS A 84 -7.05 0.71 -3.46
CA HIS A 84 -8.30 1.02 -4.15
C HIS A 84 -8.06 1.45 -5.60
N ASP A 85 -7.03 2.24 -5.87
CA ASP A 85 -6.69 2.64 -7.24
C ASP A 85 -6.41 1.42 -8.11
N CYS A 86 -5.64 0.46 -7.60
CA CYS A 86 -5.37 -0.78 -8.32
C CYS A 86 -6.64 -1.59 -8.53
N HIS A 87 -7.42 -1.77 -7.48
CA HIS A 87 -8.67 -2.54 -7.52
C HIS A 87 -9.66 -1.94 -8.52
N ASN A 88 -9.83 -0.61 -8.48
CA ASN A 88 -10.78 0.09 -9.36
C ASN A 88 -10.33 0.10 -10.82
N ASN A 89 -9.05 -0.09 -11.10
CA ASN A 89 -8.50 -0.18 -12.45
C ASN A 89 -8.34 -1.62 -12.95
N GLY A 90 -8.96 -2.59 -12.26
CA GLY A 90 -8.95 -3.99 -12.69
C GLY A 90 -7.61 -4.69 -12.49
N ILE A 91 -6.71 -4.13 -11.67
CA ILE A 91 -5.42 -4.73 -11.38
C ILE A 91 -5.60 -5.79 -10.30
N THR A 92 -5.20 -7.02 -10.59
CA THR A 92 -5.25 -8.12 -9.64
C THR A 92 -3.99 -8.11 -8.81
N LEU A 93 -4.10 -7.63 -7.57
CA LEU A 93 -2.99 -7.67 -6.60
C LEU A 93 -2.93 -9.02 -5.92
N ARG A 94 -1.74 -9.40 -5.46
CA ARG A 94 -1.58 -10.60 -4.64
C ARG A 94 -2.32 -10.48 -3.32
N ASN A 95 -2.29 -9.29 -2.69
CA ASN A 95 -3.08 -9.02 -1.48
C ASN A 95 -4.49 -8.56 -1.86
N GLN A 96 -5.41 -9.51 -1.88
CA GLN A 96 -6.82 -9.26 -2.22
C GLN A 96 -7.61 -8.62 -1.07
N ILE A 97 -7.09 -8.69 0.15
CA ILE A 97 -7.77 -8.20 1.35
C ILE A 97 -7.42 -6.72 1.52
N HIS A 98 -8.45 -5.90 1.77
CA HIS A 98 -8.28 -4.48 2.06
C HIS A 98 -7.31 -4.26 3.24
N PRO A 99 -6.45 -3.23 3.17
CA PRO A 99 -5.53 -2.92 4.28
C PRO A 99 -6.24 -2.73 5.62
N ASP A 100 -5.61 -3.24 6.67
CA ASP A 100 -6.11 -3.08 8.04
C ASP A 100 -5.59 -1.79 8.66
N SER A 101 -6.36 -1.22 9.59
CA SER A 101 -5.90 -0.08 10.37
C SER A 101 -4.71 -0.48 11.28
N PRO A 102 -3.86 0.50 11.67
CA PRO A 102 -2.77 0.21 12.60
C PRO A 102 -3.27 -0.40 13.91
N SER A 103 -2.46 -1.26 14.52
CA SER A 103 -2.87 -2.06 15.68
C SER A 103 -3.29 -1.23 16.91
N ASN A 104 -2.78 0.00 17.02
CA ASN A 104 -3.07 0.89 18.15
C ASN A 104 -4.07 2.00 17.80
N GLN A 105 -4.68 1.96 16.63
CA GLN A 105 -5.60 2.99 16.15
C GLN A 105 -6.75 2.34 15.39
N LEU A 106 -7.97 2.83 15.64
CA LEU A 106 -9.13 2.41 14.86
C LEU A 106 -9.39 3.50 13.80
N LEU A 107 -8.96 3.25 12.58
CA LEU A 107 -9.10 4.19 11.47
C LEU A 107 -10.05 3.66 10.41
N TYR A 108 -10.81 4.57 9.82
CA TYR A 108 -11.68 4.26 8.69
C TYR A 108 -10.99 4.66 7.40
N CYS A 109 -11.07 3.78 6.40
CA CYS A 109 -10.51 4.05 5.09
C CYS A 109 -11.31 5.15 4.39
N PRO A 110 -10.69 6.29 4.02
CA PRO A 110 -11.41 7.37 3.35
C PRO A 110 -11.80 7.03 1.90
N TYR A 111 -11.28 5.94 1.36
CA TYR A 111 -11.49 5.54 -0.03
C TYR A 111 -12.51 4.40 -0.19
N CYS A 112 -13.06 3.87 0.91
CA CYS A 112 -14.12 2.88 0.90
C CYS A 112 -15.50 3.51 0.78
N GLN A 113 -15.65 4.47 -0.13
CA GLN A 113 -16.86 5.28 -0.22
C GLN A 113 -18.12 4.46 -0.51
N PHE A 114 -18.03 3.51 -1.42
CA PHE A 114 -19.17 2.67 -1.77
C PHE A 114 -19.67 1.88 -0.57
N SER A 115 -18.78 1.16 0.10
CA SER A 115 -19.15 0.35 1.27
C SER A 115 -19.62 1.23 2.42
N TYR A 116 -18.98 2.38 2.64
CA TYR A 116 -19.37 3.32 3.68
C TYR A 116 -20.74 3.92 3.38
N SER A 117 -20.97 4.39 2.15
CA SER A 117 -22.26 4.95 1.73
C SER A 117 -23.39 3.94 1.85
N LEU A 118 -23.13 2.68 1.49
CA LEU A 118 -24.12 1.62 1.63
C LEU A 118 -24.47 1.38 3.11
N LYS A 119 -23.48 1.32 3.99
CA LYS A 119 -23.69 1.17 5.43
C LYS A 119 -24.48 2.36 6.01
N GLN A 120 -24.17 3.57 5.59
CA GLN A 120 -24.89 4.78 5.99
C GLN A 120 -26.34 4.71 5.55
N SER A 121 -26.61 4.32 4.32
CA SER A 121 -27.96 4.20 3.78
C SER A 121 -28.77 3.17 4.56
N ILE A 122 -28.19 2.03 4.88
CA ILE A 122 -28.83 0.97 5.67
C ILE A 122 -29.11 1.48 7.08
N SER A 123 -28.16 2.14 7.72
CA SER A 123 -28.32 2.69 9.07
C SER A 123 -29.43 3.74 9.11
N ASN A 124 -29.47 4.64 8.13
CA ASN A 124 -30.51 5.65 8.03
C ASN A 124 -31.87 5.02 7.79
N PHE A 125 -31.97 4.00 6.97
CA PHE A 125 -33.20 3.27 6.70
C PHE A 125 -33.73 2.60 7.97
N ILE A 126 -32.83 1.94 8.73
CA ILE A 126 -33.23 1.27 9.98
C ILE A 126 -33.63 2.28 11.06
N ALA A 127 -32.95 3.42 11.13
CA ALA A 127 -33.22 4.47 12.11
C ALA A 127 -34.48 5.25 11.80
N SER A 128 -34.95 5.23 10.60
CA SER A 128 -36.18 5.92 10.20
C SER A 128 -37.38 5.02 10.30
#